data_2da794b6fab6a48bf463f2fa78566c88
#
_entry.id   2da794b6fab6a48bf463f2fa78566c88
#
_cell.length_a   1.000
_cell.length_b   1.000
_cell.length_c   1.000
_cell.angle_alpha   90.00
_cell.angle_beta   90.00
_cell.angle_gamma   90.00
#
_symmetry.space_group_name_H-M   'P 1'
#
loop_
_entity.id
_entity.type
_entity.pdbx_description
1 polymer ?
#
loop_
_entity_poly.entity_id
_entity_poly.type
_entity_poly.pdbx_seq_one_letter_code
_entity_poly.pdbx_strand_id
1 'polypeptide(L)'
;MITVKRMISAAAILAMFTGAAASAELALDGSVVSGGADSVRAPFGGIVEDVKLRAGDLVSVGDPVASIVTSKVYAPQDGVVGSVCAQEGDSAEGIMKRYGAVLYIEPTNRYIVQASTEKAYNSSDTRYVHIGEKLYLSCTQDGSHRGTARVTKLEPADEAGITKYTLEVTGGDFYIGETVGAFRSSDYASTSRVGRGTVAQAEAIAVEGAGSVLKLHVAPGDAVERGQLLFETVEGTLDGLYAGESTIPSDLSGIVASVDVQNGASVTKDANLITVYPFEQLQVEAQVNVLDLGAIHEGDAVEIEFDLDPDSLRRYEGVVESISYLSSGEGNQKYYSAYISFAADEHVRLGMPAIVYLKDGAEDAVETVTE
;
A
#
# COMPACT_ATOMS: atom_id res chain seq x y z
N MET A 1 0.21 -74.35 80.74
CA MET A 1 1.57 -74.75 80.90
C MET A 1 2.47 -73.73 80.20
N ILE A 2 3.34 -73.10 81.01
CA ILE A 2 4.53 -72.32 80.68
C ILE A 2 4.37 -71.02 79.86
N THR A 3 4.30 -69.94 80.54
CA THR A 3 4.90 -68.61 80.63
C THR A 3 6.14 -68.40 79.72
N VAL A 4 6.23 -67.30 79.00
CA VAL A 4 7.48 -66.48 78.91
C VAL A 4 7.08 -65.01 78.64
N LYS A 5 7.42 -64.16 79.60
CA LYS A 5 7.51 -62.70 79.48
C LYS A 5 8.65 -62.32 78.54
N ARG A 6 8.44 -61.33 77.68
CA ARG A 6 9.53 -60.48 77.17
C ARG A 6 9.14 -59.04 77.20
N MET A 7 9.81 -58.27 78.01
CA MET A 7 9.93 -56.85 78.06
C MET A 7 10.63 -56.40 76.77
N ILE A 8 10.08 -55.42 76.08
CA ILE A 8 10.80 -54.64 75.09
C ILE A 8 10.61 -53.18 75.45
N SER A 9 11.76 -52.51 75.59
CA SER A 9 11.99 -51.13 75.94
C SER A 9 11.36 -50.16 74.97
N ALA A 10 10.75 -49.10 75.52
CA ALA A 10 10.38 -47.94 74.80
C ALA A 10 11.59 -47.12 74.38
N ALA A 11 11.86 -47.04 73.07
CA ALA A 11 12.76 -46.03 72.48
C ALA A 11 11.89 -44.94 71.87
N ALA A 12 11.86 -43.80 72.49
CA ALA A 12 11.23 -42.57 71.96
C ALA A 12 12.10 -42.08 70.81
N ILE A 13 11.60 -42.25 69.61
CA ILE A 13 12.15 -41.55 68.43
C ILE A 13 11.43 -40.21 68.36
N LEU A 14 12.13 -39.12 68.75
CA LEU A 14 11.79 -37.75 68.53
C LEU A 14 12.04 -37.47 67.06
N ALA A 15 10.99 -37.63 66.23
CA ALA A 15 11.00 -37.14 64.85
C ALA A 15 10.90 -35.60 64.89
N MET A 16 12.00 -34.91 64.63
CA MET A 16 12.04 -33.49 64.28
C MET A 16 11.33 -33.37 62.93
N PHE A 17 10.09 -32.94 62.94
CA PHE A 17 9.44 -32.33 61.77
C PHE A 17 10.17 -31.00 61.50
N THR A 18 11.13 -31.02 60.60
CA THR A 18 11.52 -29.79 59.91
C THR A 18 10.36 -29.46 59.00
N GLY A 19 9.44 -28.62 59.46
CA GLY A 19 8.45 -28.01 58.59
C GLY A 19 9.19 -27.13 57.60
N ALA A 20 9.28 -27.60 56.36
CA ALA A 20 9.49 -26.67 55.24
C ALA A 20 8.30 -25.75 55.30
N ALA A 21 8.51 -24.49 55.67
CA ALA A 21 7.55 -23.46 55.41
C ALA A 21 7.41 -23.41 53.89
N ALA A 22 6.32 -23.95 53.35
CA ALA A 22 5.92 -23.62 52.01
C ALA A 22 5.60 -22.12 52.06
N SER A 23 6.48 -21.29 51.55
CA SER A 23 6.16 -19.91 51.25
C SER A 23 4.96 -19.99 50.30
N ALA A 24 3.85 -19.40 50.70
CA ALA A 24 2.70 -19.30 49.82
C ALA A 24 3.12 -18.36 48.66
N GLU A 25 3.29 -18.95 47.48
CA GLU A 25 3.56 -18.20 46.26
C GLU A 25 2.48 -17.16 46.12
N LEU A 26 2.83 -15.89 46.00
CA LEU A 26 1.86 -14.81 45.85
C LEU A 26 1.24 -14.93 44.47
N ALA A 27 -0.06 -15.22 44.44
CA ALA A 27 -0.85 -15.29 43.20
C ALA A 27 -1.78 -14.04 43.10
N LEU A 28 -1.73 -13.36 41.97
CA LEU A 28 -2.51 -12.16 41.70
C LEU A 28 -3.46 -12.40 40.53
N ASP A 29 -4.73 -12.00 40.70
CA ASP A 29 -5.68 -12.00 39.60
C ASP A 29 -5.40 -10.83 38.67
N GLY A 30 -5.42 -11.08 37.35
CA GLY A 30 -5.18 -10.06 36.36
C GLY A 30 -5.95 -10.29 35.07
N SER A 31 -5.78 -9.36 34.15
CA SER A 31 -6.32 -9.49 32.79
C SER A 31 -5.39 -8.82 31.78
N VAL A 32 -5.45 -9.31 30.54
CA VAL A 32 -4.67 -8.74 29.43
C VAL A 32 -5.25 -7.37 29.05
N VAL A 33 -4.39 -6.37 29.07
CA VAL A 33 -4.69 -5.00 28.62
C VAL A 33 -3.66 -4.57 27.56
N SER A 34 -3.94 -3.49 26.85
CA SER A 34 -2.96 -2.86 25.98
C SER A 34 -2.24 -1.74 26.72
N GLY A 35 -0.92 -1.74 26.72
CA GLY A 35 -0.09 -0.66 27.25
C GLY A 35 0.00 0.53 26.27
N GLY A 36 -0.39 0.34 24.99
CA GLY A 36 -0.38 1.39 23.98
C GLY A 36 -1.12 0.99 22.71
N ALA A 37 -1.22 1.93 21.81
CA ALA A 37 -1.81 1.71 20.48
C ALA A 37 -1.04 2.49 19.44
N ASP A 38 -0.76 1.84 18.32
CA ASP A 38 -0.11 2.44 17.17
C ASP A 38 -1.05 2.45 15.95
N SER A 39 -0.79 3.32 14.99
CA SER A 39 -1.68 3.47 13.83
C SER A 39 -0.95 3.22 12.52
N VAL A 40 -1.56 2.43 11.65
CA VAL A 40 -1.18 2.35 10.24
C VAL A 40 -1.77 3.55 9.52
N ARG A 41 -0.92 4.29 8.80
CA ARG A 41 -1.28 5.57 8.17
C ARG A 41 -1.24 5.48 6.66
N ALA A 42 -2.06 6.33 6.02
CA ALA A 42 -2.07 6.48 4.57
C ALA A 42 -0.76 7.14 4.08
N PRO A 43 0.02 6.51 3.21
CA PRO A 43 1.27 7.08 2.68
C PRO A 43 1.00 8.20 1.65
N PHE A 44 -0.20 8.30 1.12
CA PHE A 44 -0.67 9.31 0.17
C PHE A 44 -2.19 9.50 0.28
N GLY A 45 -2.70 10.57 -0.34
CA GLY A 45 -4.14 10.87 -0.34
C GLY A 45 -4.88 10.17 -1.48
N GLY A 46 -6.21 10.10 -1.34
CA GLY A 46 -7.11 9.54 -2.35
C GLY A 46 -8.37 8.94 -1.75
N ILE A 47 -9.09 8.18 -2.55
CA ILE A 47 -10.31 7.49 -2.12
C ILE A 47 -9.95 6.08 -1.68
N VAL A 48 -10.35 5.73 -0.46
CA VAL A 48 -10.11 4.41 0.12
C VAL A 48 -11.09 3.39 -0.44
N GLU A 49 -10.58 2.23 -0.76
CA GLU A 49 -11.36 1.05 -1.15
C GLU A 49 -10.80 -0.22 -0.51
N ASP A 50 -11.59 -1.30 -0.55
CA ASP A 50 -11.20 -2.65 -0.15
C ASP A 50 -10.75 -2.81 1.32
N VAL A 51 -11.31 -1.99 2.23
CA VAL A 51 -11.12 -2.18 3.68
C VAL A 51 -11.95 -3.37 4.13
N LYS A 52 -11.29 -4.43 4.61
CA LYS A 52 -11.94 -5.67 5.06
C LYS A 52 -11.79 -5.94 6.56
N LEU A 53 -10.85 -5.26 7.20
CA LEU A 53 -10.54 -5.41 8.61
C LEU A 53 -11.66 -4.87 9.50
N ARG A 54 -11.78 -5.45 10.69
CA ARG A 54 -12.71 -5.05 11.75
C ARG A 54 -11.99 -4.97 13.08
N ALA A 55 -12.53 -4.19 14.00
CA ALA A 55 -12.04 -4.20 15.37
C ALA A 55 -12.12 -5.61 15.96
N GLY A 56 -11.03 -6.05 16.58
CA GLY A 56 -10.82 -7.41 17.10
C GLY A 56 -10.19 -8.40 16.14
N ASP A 57 -9.99 -8.04 14.85
CA ASP A 57 -9.25 -8.90 13.91
C ASP A 57 -7.75 -8.88 14.24
N LEU A 58 -7.06 -9.96 13.88
CA LEU A 58 -5.60 -10.01 13.91
C LEU A 58 -5.03 -9.41 12.61
N VAL A 59 -3.92 -8.71 12.74
CA VAL A 59 -3.15 -8.17 11.63
C VAL A 59 -1.68 -8.49 11.86
N SER A 60 -0.98 -8.83 10.77
CA SER A 60 0.47 -9.09 10.74
C SER A 60 1.17 -8.10 9.81
N VAL A 61 2.46 -7.90 10.02
CA VAL A 61 3.28 -7.10 9.10
C VAL A 61 3.17 -7.65 7.68
N GLY A 62 2.81 -6.78 6.73
CA GLY A 62 2.59 -7.14 5.33
C GLY A 62 1.14 -7.45 4.95
N ASP A 63 0.23 -7.62 5.92
CA ASP A 63 -1.18 -7.85 5.63
C ASP A 63 -1.82 -6.62 5.00
N PRO A 64 -2.71 -6.78 4.00
CA PRO A 64 -3.38 -5.66 3.35
C PRO A 64 -4.39 -5.01 4.30
N VAL A 65 -4.19 -3.72 4.58
CA VAL A 65 -5.09 -2.89 5.42
C VAL A 65 -6.19 -2.27 4.59
N ALA A 66 -5.81 -1.57 3.53
CA ALA A 66 -6.71 -0.86 2.63
C ALA A 66 -6.04 -0.67 1.27
N SER A 67 -6.83 -0.37 0.25
CA SER A 67 -6.32 0.12 -1.03
C SER A 67 -6.78 1.56 -1.25
N ILE A 68 -5.96 2.38 -1.92
CA ILE A 68 -6.34 3.72 -2.35
C ILE A 68 -6.48 3.73 -3.86
N VAL A 69 -7.60 4.27 -4.34
CA VAL A 69 -7.90 4.39 -5.78
C VAL A 69 -6.85 5.26 -6.45
N THR A 70 -6.23 4.73 -7.50
CA THR A 70 -5.25 5.43 -8.33
C THR A 70 -5.90 6.04 -9.57
N SER A 71 -5.36 7.16 -10.05
CA SER A 71 -5.70 7.69 -11.36
C SER A 71 -4.87 6.98 -12.41
N LYS A 72 -5.54 6.28 -13.36
CA LYS A 72 -4.90 5.49 -14.41
C LYS A 72 -4.80 6.26 -15.70
N VAL A 73 -3.61 6.32 -16.27
CA VAL A 73 -3.33 7.01 -17.54
C VAL A 73 -3.04 5.98 -18.62
N TYR A 74 -3.77 6.09 -19.73
CA TYR A 74 -3.74 5.11 -20.81
C TYR A 74 -3.18 5.72 -22.11
N ALA A 75 -2.64 4.86 -22.97
CA ALA A 75 -2.15 5.26 -24.29
C ALA A 75 -3.29 5.80 -25.17
N PRO A 76 -3.17 7.02 -25.70
CA PRO A 76 -4.19 7.59 -26.57
C PRO A 76 -4.25 6.94 -27.97
N GLN A 77 -3.16 6.31 -28.40
CA GLN A 77 -3.04 5.59 -29.67
C GLN A 77 -1.89 4.58 -29.66
N ASP A 78 -1.81 3.77 -30.72
CA ASP A 78 -0.74 2.82 -30.92
C ASP A 78 0.60 3.52 -31.20
N GLY A 79 1.70 3.01 -30.69
CA GLY A 79 3.01 3.59 -30.88
C GLY A 79 4.11 2.88 -30.12
N VAL A 80 5.26 3.55 -30.02
CA VAL A 80 6.40 3.11 -29.22
C VAL A 80 6.70 4.21 -28.19
N VAL A 81 6.96 3.83 -26.96
CA VAL A 81 7.40 4.76 -25.92
C VAL A 81 8.78 5.31 -26.29
N GLY A 82 8.85 6.57 -26.69
CA GLY A 82 10.10 7.22 -27.11
C GLY A 82 10.93 7.64 -25.90
N SER A 83 10.30 8.26 -24.92
CA SER A 83 10.95 8.66 -23.67
C SER A 83 9.99 8.64 -22.50
N VAL A 84 10.51 8.27 -21.33
CA VAL A 84 9.84 8.41 -20.02
C VAL A 84 10.61 9.47 -19.25
N CYS A 85 9.94 10.58 -18.93
CA CYS A 85 10.55 11.72 -18.28
C CYS A 85 10.44 11.69 -16.76
N ALA A 86 9.54 10.87 -16.22
CA ALA A 86 9.26 10.74 -14.80
C ALA A 86 9.80 9.42 -14.22
N GLN A 87 10.02 9.41 -12.91
CA GLN A 87 10.27 8.24 -12.10
C GLN A 87 9.13 8.07 -11.10
N GLU A 88 9.01 6.88 -10.53
CA GLU A 88 8.07 6.64 -9.43
C GLU A 88 8.43 7.55 -8.24
N GLY A 89 7.41 8.21 -7.69
CA GLY A 89 7.56 9.24 -6.65
C GLY A 89 7.60 10.68 -7.17
N ASP A 90 7.84 10.91 -8.45
CA ASP A 90 7.92 12.26 -9.02
C ASP A 90 6.53 12.93 -9.10
N SER A 91 6.51 14.26 -8.92
CA SER A 91 5.33 15.06 -9.22
C SER A 91 5.14 15.19 -10.74
N ALA A 92 4.00 14.69 -11.24
CA ALA A 92 3.66 14.77 -12.67
C ALA A 92 3.64 16.23 -13.17
N GLU A 93 3.07 17.16 -12.39
CA GLU A 93 3.06 18.58 -12.75
C GLU A 93 4.46 19.19 -12.81
N GLY A 94 5.37 18.77 -11.89
CA GLY A 94 6.77 19.20 -11.88
C GLY A 94 7.52 18.71 -13.13
N ILE A 95 7.29 17.47 -13.51
CA ILE A 95 7.86 16.85 -14.71
C ILE A 95 7.32 17.52 -15.98
N MET A 96 5.99 17.74 -16.07
CA MET A 96 5.38 18.41 -17.23
C MET A 96 5.87 19.84 -17.41
N LYS A 97 6.09 20.59 -16.32
CA LYS A 97 6.67 21.96 -16.41
C LYS A 97 8.09 21.94 -16.97
N ARG A 98 8.86 20.87 -16.73
CA ARG A 98 10.27 20.75 -17.16
C ARG A 98 10.42 20.14 -18.56
N TYR A 99 9.65 19.09 -18.85
CA TYR A 99 9.82 18.24 -20.03
C TYR A 99 8.63 18.24 -20.98
N GLY A 100 7.51 18.86 -20.61
CA GLY A 100 6.29 18.95 -21.43
C GLY A 100 5.33 17.78 -21.28
N ALA A 101 5.78 16.62 -20.78
CA ALA A 101 4.98 15.43 -20.59
C ALA A 101 5.60 14.51 -19.54
N VAL A 102 4.81 13.56 -19.01
CA VAL A 102 5.30 12.45 -18.19
C VAL A 102 6.06 11.44 -19.04
N LEU A 103 5.53 11.16 -20.22
CA LEU A 103 6.21 10.34 -21.25
C LEU A 103 5.75 10.76 -22.64
N TYR A 104 6.51 10.34 -23.65
CA TYR A 104 6.20 10.58 -25.07
C TYR A 104 6.01 9.26 -25.80
N ILE A 105 4.98 9.18 -26.64
CA ILE A 105 4.72 8.05 -27.54
C ILE A 105 5.03 8.47 -28.97
N GLU A 106 5.93 7.78 -29.63
CA GLU A 106 6.17 7.90 -31.06
C GLU A 106 5.12 7.08 -31.80
N PRO A 107 4.30 7.70 -32.68
CA PRO A 107 3.30 6.97 -33.45
C PRO A 107 3.95 5.87 -34.30
N THR A 108 3.26 4.73 -34.45
CA THR A 108 3.69 3.64 -35.32
C THR A 108 3.87 4.12 -36.77
N ASN A 109 2.96 4.96 -37.23
CA ASN A 109 3.05 5.61 -38.53
C ASN A 109 3.82 6.93 -38.40
N ARG A 110 5.11 6.89 -38.78
CA ARG A 110 6.04 8.03 -38.59
C ARG A 110 5.77 9.20 -39.54
N TYR A 111 4.92 9.03 -40.56
CA TYR A 111 4.68 10.05 -41.57
C TYR A 111 3.25 10.54 -41.53
N ILE A 112 3.14 11.85 -41.59
CA ILE A 112 1.87 12.55 -41.79
C ILE A 112 1.96 13.40 -43.05
N VAL A 113 0.80 13.74 -43.63
CA VAL A 113 0.73 14.73 -44.69
C VAL A 113 -0.15 15.86 -44.23
N GLN A 114 0.41 17.05 -44.12
CA GLN A 114 -0.34 18.26 -43.90
C GLN A 114 -0.86 18.76 -45.26
N ALA A 115 -2.13 18.60 -45.49
CA ALA A 115 -2.77 18.85 -46.78
C ALA A 115 -3.87 19.92 -46.70
N SER A 116 -4.22 20.48 -47.87
CA SER A 116 -5.35 21.40 -48.02
C SER A 116 -6.15 21.09 -49.26
N THR A 117 -7.42 21.49 -49.23
CA THR A 117 -8.33 21.39 -50.41
C THR A 117 -8.13 22.50 -51.45
N GLU A 118 -7.15 23.39 -51.26
CA GLU A 118 -6.85 24.51 -52.21
C GLU A 118 -6.61 23.99 -53.64
N LYS A 119 -5.91 22.85 -53.78
CA LYS A 119 -5.61 22.23 -55.05
C LYS A 119 -6.52 21.05 -55.36
N ALA A 120 -7.69 20.95 -54.72
CA ALA A 120 -8.71 19.97 -55.04
C ALA A 120 -9.21 20.15 -56.48
N TYR A 121 -9.75 19.09 -57.09
CA TYR A 121 -10.48 19.19 -58.33
C TYR A 121 -11.74 20.07 -58.12
N ASN A 122 -12.10 20.87 -59.10
CA ASN A 122 -13.18 21.86 -58.94
C ASN A 122 -14.57 21.20 -58.98
N SER A 123 -14.90 20.43 -57.97
CA SER A 123 -16.24 19.90 -57.76
C SER A 123 -16.58 20.00 -56.25
N SER A 124 -17.89 20.06 -55.93
CA SER A 124 -18.35 20.08 -54.56
C SER A 124 -17.84 18.85 -53.78
N ASP A 125 -17.87 17.70 -54.41
CA ASP A 125 -17.55 16.43 -53.76
C ASP A 125 -16.07 16.30 -53.37
N THR A 126 -15.13 16.90 -54.14
CA THR A 126 -13.71 16.84 -53.86
C THR A 126 -13.24 17.79 -52.76
N ARG A 127 -14.09 18.79 -52.39
CA ARG A 127 -13.77 19.78 -51.34
C ARG A 127 -14.22 19.38 -49.96
N TYR A 128 -15.08 18.34 -49.83
CA TYR A 128 -15.55 17.81 -48.57
C TYR A 128 -14.67 16.60 -48.17
N VAL A 129 -14.02 16.72 -47.05
CA VAL A 129 -13.14 15.68 -46.49
C VAL A 129 -13.73 15.21 -45.15
N HIS A 130 -13.69 13.91 -44.84
CA HIS A 130 -14.21 13.36 -43.61
C HIS A 130 -13.13 12.70 -42.79
N ILE A 131 -13.20 12.85 -41.46
CA ILE A 131 -12.32 12.12 -40.56
C ILE A 131 -12.53 10.60 -40.76
N GLY A 132 -11.44 9.85 -40.83
CA GLY A 132 -11.44 8.41 -41.09
C GLY A 132 -11.47 8.05 -42.59
N GLU A 133 -11.61 8.99 -43.49
CA GLU A 133 -11.61 8.75 -44.92
C GLU A 133 -10.25 8.22 -45.40
N LYS A 134 -10.28 7.17 -46.20
CA LYS A 134 -9.07 6.59 -46.84
C LYS A 134 -8.80 7.35 -48.13
N LEU A 135 -7.59 7.87 -48.30
CA LEU A 135 -7.11 8.55 -49.50
C LEU A 135 -5.87 7.84 -50.05
N TYR A 136 -5.64 8.03 -51.35
CA TYR A 136 -4.45 7.54 -52.05
C TYR A 136 -3.51 8.72 -52.28
N LEU A 137 -2.24 8.51 -52.00
CA LEU A 137 -1.19 9.52 -52.13
C LEU A 137 -0.29 9.21 -53.33
N SER A 138 0.08 10.26 -54.05
CA SER A 138 1.08 10.15 -55.13
C SER A 138 1.97 11.38 -55.13
N CYS A 139 3.30 11.19 -55.25
CA CYS A 139 4.25 12.27 -55.44
C CYS A 139 3.84 13.14 -56.63
N THR A 140 3.91 14.45 -56.46
CA THR A 140 3.48 15.40 -57.52
C THR A 140 4.55 15.68 -58.54
N GLN A 141 5.81 15.34 -58.27
CA GLN A 141 6.92 15.59 -59.18
C GLN A 141 6.98 14.56 -60.31
N ASP A 142 6.98 13.28 -59.98
CA ASP A 142 7.20 12.22 -60.96
C ASP A 142 6.23 11.02 -60.79
N GLY A 143 5.42 11.02 -59.73
CA GLY A 143 4.50 9.93 -59.40
C GLY A 143 5.19 8.63 -58.98
N SER A 144 6.49 8.68 -58.67
CA SER A 144 7.31 7.53 -58.30
C SER A 144 6.89 6.94 -56.97
N HIS A 145 6.61 7.81 -56.00
CA HIS A 145 6.15 7.40 -54.67
C HIS A 145 4.61 7.43 -54.59
N ARG A 146 4.06 6.31 -54.16
CA ARG A 146 2.59 6.11 -54.00
C ARG A 146 2.31 5.41 -52.70
N GLY A 147 1.16 5.76 -52.12
CA GLY A 147 0.77 5.18 -50.86
C GLY A 147 -0.68 5.38 -50.53
N THR A 148 -1.02 5.04 -49.32
CA THR A 148 -2.37 5.23 -48.76
C THR A 148 -2.26 6.01 -47.44
N ALA A 149 -3.30 6.76 -47.16
CA ALA A 149 -3.40 7.51 -45.92
C ALA A 149 -4.83 7.57 -45.41
N ARG A 150 -5.02 7.89 -44.15
CA ARG A 150 -6.32 8.12 -43.53
C ARG A 150 -6.36 9.55 -42.95
N VAL A 151 -7.50 10.21 -43.11
CA VAL A 151 -7.72 11.52 -42.52
C VAL A 151 -7.88 11.38 -41.02
N THR A 152 -7.01 12.08 -40.26
CA THR A 152 -7.05 12.02 -38.77
C THR A 152 -7.51 13.33 -38.13
N LYS A 153 -7.29 14.47 -38.81
CA LYS A 153 -7.67 15.79 -38.30
C LYS A 153 -8.21 16.67 -39.43
N LEU A 154 -9.24 17.46 -39.11
CA LEU A 154 -9.77 18.49 -39.98
C LEU A 154 -9.74 19.81 -39.23
N GLU A 155 -9.37 20.89 -39.93
CA GLU A 155 -9.52 22.25 -39.44
C GLU A 155 -10.78 22.84 -40.08
N PRO A 156 -11.45 23.82 -39.43
CA PRO A 156 -12.55 24.54 -40.04
C PRO A 156 -12.15 25.16 -41.38
N ALA A 157 -13.08 25.17 -42.34
CA ALA A 157 -12.85 25.84 -43.63
C ALA A 157 -12.62 27.35 -43.41
N ASP A 158 -11.65 27.90 -44.14
CA ASP A 158 -11.41 29.33 -44.14
C ASP A 158 -12.50 30.11 -44.93
N GLU A 159 -12.36 31.41 -45.00
CA GLU A 159 -13.30 32.30 -45.76
C GLU A 159 -13.40 31.96 -47.24
N ALA A 160 -12.38 31.33 -47.81
CA ALA A 160 -12.36 30.87 -49.21
C ALA A 160 -12.94 29.45 -49.37
N GLY A 161 -13.39 28.83 -48.29
CA GLY A 161 -13.90 27.46 -48.28
C GLY A 161 -12.82 26.40 -48.39
N ILE A 162 -11.56 26.74 -48.08
CA ILE A 162 -10.42 25.81 -48.08
C ILE A 162 -10.32 25.16 -46.73
N THR A 163 -10.32 23.83 -46.69
CA THR A 163 -10.13 23.01 -45.48
C THR A 163 -8.72 22.52 -45.43
N LYS A 164 -8.03 22.74 -44.31
CA LYS A 164 -6.77 22.07 -44.00
C LYS A 164 -7.06 20.77 -43.26
N TYR A 165 -6.29 19.75 -43.59
CA TYR A 165 -6.46 18.42 -42.99
C TYR A 165 -5.14 17.69 -42.87
N THR A 166 -5.06 16.85 -41.85
CA THR A 166 -3.89 15.99 -41.60
C THR A 166 -4.25 14.57 -42.00
N LEU A 167 -3.33 13.96 -42.74
CA LEU A 167 -3.40 12.57 -43.14
C LEU A 167 -2.31 11.77 -42.42
N GLU A 168 -2.67 10.66 -41.86
CA GLU A 168 -1.74 9.64 -41.38
C GLU A 168 -1.44 8.69 -42.53
N VAL A 169 -0.15 8.54 -42.88
CA VAL A 169 0.26 7.64 -43.96
C VAL A 169 0.20 6.21 -43.46
N THR A 170 -0.66 5.40 -44.07
CA THR A 170 -0.90 3.99 -43.67
C THR A 170 -0.17 2.99 -44.56
N GLY A 171 0.49 3.44 -45.62
CA GLY A 171 1.29 2.60 -46.50
C GLY A 171 1.97 3.41 -47.61
N GLY A 172 3.12 2.93 -48.10
CA GLY A 172 3.95 3.57 -49.10
C GLY A 172 5.15 4.25 -48.48
N ASP A 173 6.19 4.47 -49.32
CA ASP A 173 7.44 5.12 -48.93
C ASP A 173 7.49 6.53 -49.51
N PHE A 174 7.72 7.50 -48.66
CA PHE A 174 7.78 8.93 -48.98
C PHE A 174 9.01 9.57 -48.32
N TYR A 175 9.51 10.65 -48.89
CA TYR A 175 10.55 11.48 -48.27
C TYR A 175 9.91 12.63 -47.48
N ILE A 176 10.48 12.96 -46.33
CA ILE A 176 10.07 14.16 -45.57
C ILE A 176 10.30 15.40 -46.45
N GLY A 177 9.34 16.28 -46.50
CA GLY A 177 9.35 17.46 -47.37
C GLY A 177 8.79 17.22 -48.78
N GLU A 178 8.51 15.97 -49.15
CA GLU A 178 7.92 15.64 -50.44
C GLU A 178 6.49 16.17 -50.56
N THR A 179 6.15 16.76 -51.72
CA THR A 179 4.79 17.20 -52.00
C THR A 179 4.00 16.07 -52.67
N VAL A 180 2.87 15.74 -52.07
CA VAL A 180 1.97 14.66 -52.55
C VAL A 180 0.57 15.20 -52.86
N GLY A 181 -0.05 14.63 -53.86
CA GLY A 181 -1.45 14.77 -54.16
C GLY A 181 -2.26 13.72 -53.41
N ALA A 182 -3.41 14.10 -52.83
CA ALA A 182 -4.32 13.18 -52.18
C ALA A 182 -5.54 12.94 -53.08
N PHE A 183 -5.90 11.67 -53.32
CA PHE A 183 -6.90 11.23 -54.26
C PHE A 183 -7.88 10.27 -53.60
N ARG A 184 -9.16 10.30 -53.98
CA ARG A 184 -10.15 9.28 -53.55
C ARG A 184 -10.05 7.98 -54.32
N SER A 185 -9.51 8.03 -55.55
CA SER A 185 -9.37 6.84 -56.39
C SER A 185 -7.93 6.40 -56.50
N SER A 186 -7.73 5.06 -56.54
CA SER A 186 -6.41 4.42 -56.66
C SER A 186 -5.80 4.55 -58.06
N ASP A 187 -6.53 5.06 -59.05
CA ASP A 187 -6.04 5.38 -60.39
C ASP A 187 -5.37 6.76 -60.48
N TYR A 188 -5.44 7.54 -59.37
CA TYR A 188 -4.89 8.90 -59.26
C TYR A 188 -5.42 9.88 -60.31
N ALA A 189 -6.64 9.64 -60.80
CA ALA A 189 -7.32 10.53 -61.74
C ALA A 189 -7.41 11.94 -61.18
N SER A 190 -7.11 12.94 -61.97
CA SER A 190 -7.16 14.36 -61.56
C SER A 190 -8.53 14.79 -61.04
N THR A 191 -9.60 14.15 -61.55
CA THR A 191 -11.00 14.36 -61.12
C THR A 191 -11.30 13.90 -59.73
N SER A 192 -10.50 12.95 -59.15
CA SER A 192 -10.63 12.43 -57.80
C SER A 192 -9.70 13.12 -56.78
N ARG A 193 -8.96 14.12 -57.21
CA ARG A 193 -8.01 14.84 -56.35
C ARG A 193 -8.70 15.70 -55.32
N VAL A 194 -8.49 15.38 -54.05
CA VAL A 194 -9.04 16.07 -52.87
C VAL A 194 -8.17 17.25 -52.44
N GLY A 195 -6.87 17.18 -52.72
CA GLY A 195 -5.95 18.23 -52.33
C GLY A 195 -4.49 17.89 -52.58
N ARG A 196 -3.63 18.74 -52.02
CA ARG A 196 -2.17 18.53 -51.98
C ARG A 196 -1.70 18.83 -50.57
N GLY A 197 -0.58 18.16 -50.19
CA GLY A 197 0.08 18.42 -48.95
C GLY A 197 1.56 18.05 -49.01
N THR A 198 2.24 18.31 -47.89
CA THR A 198 3.66 17.99 -47.72
C THR A 198 3.78 16.91 -46.68
N VAL A 199 4.67 15.94 -46.99
CA VAL A 199 5.01 14.86 -46.06
C VAL A 199 5.87 15.43 -44.94
N ALA A 200 5.45 15.19 -43.70
CA ALA A 200 6.16 15.57 -42.49
C ALA A 200 6.33 14.37 -41.57
N GLN A 201 7.24 14.45 -40.64
CA GLN A 201 7.34 13.47 -39.58
C GLN A 201 6.19 13.69 -38.59
N ALA A 202 5.59 12.60 -38.14
CA ALA A 202 4.62 12.65 -37.06
C ALA A 202 5.33 13.10 -35.77
N GLU A 203 4.72 14.04 -35.08
CA GLU A 203 5.23 14.49 -33.79
C GLU A 203 4.93 13.41 -32.71
N ALA A 204 5.85 13.29 -31.77
CA ALA A 204 5.63 12.44 -30.59
C ALA A 204 4.46 13.00 -29.77
N ILE A 205 3.65 12.09 -29.25
CA ILE A 205 2.49 12.43 -28.47
C ILE A 205 2.88 12.58 -27.02
N ALA A 206 2.64 13.76 -26.48
CA ALA A 206 2.82 14.03 -25.05
C ALA A 206 1.70 13.35 -24.25
N VAL A 207 2.07 12.54 -23.28
CA VAL A 207 1.13 11.96 -22.31
C VAL A 207 1.30 12.67 -20.99
N GLU A 208 0.19 13.30 -20.58
CA GLU A 208 0.14 14.13 -19.38
C GLU A 208 -0.39 13.32 -18.19
N GLY A 209 -0.15 13.82 -16.97
CA GLY A 209 -0.66 13.27 -15.72
C GLY A 209 -0.83 14.36 -14.66
N ALA A 210 -1.52 14.03 -13.58
CA ALA A 210 -1.69 14.90 -12.42
C ALA A 210 -1.34 14.15 -11.14
N GLY A 211 -0.91 14.87 -10.09
CA GLY A 211 -0.49 14.28 -8.82
C GLY A 211 0.94 13.72 -8.87
N SER A 212 1.20 12.69 -8.08
CA SER A 212 2.50 12.00 -8.07
C SER A 212 2.43 10.65 -8.76
N VAL A 213 3.46 10.32 -9.53
CA VAL A 213 3.58 9.04 -10.24
C VAL A 213 3.78 7.93 -9.21
N LEU A 214 2.79 7.07 -9.08
CA LEU A 214 2.85 5.92 -8.17
C LEU A 214 3.61 4.76 -8.82
N LYS A 215 3.23 4.40 -10.06
CA LYS A 215 3.79 3.27 -10.78
C LYS A 215 3.87 3.51 -12.28
N LEU A 216 4.99 3.12 -12.87
CA LEU A 216 5.20 3.10 -14.31
C LEU A 216 5.05 1.66 -14.83
N HIS A 217 4.18 1.46 -15.84
CA HIS A 217 3.93 0.15 -16.44
C HIS A 217 4.65 -0.05 -17.77
N VAL A 218 5.35 0.98 -18.23
CA VAL A 218 6.07 0.97 -19.53
C VAL A 218 7.45 1.57 -19.38
N ALA A 219 8.35 1.13 -20.25
CA ALA A 219 9.72 1.61 -20.37
C ALA A 219 10.00 2.19 -21.76
N PRO A 220 11.04 3.03 -21.93
CA PRO A 220 11.46 3.50 -23.25
C PRO A 220 11.76 2.34 -24.20
N GLY A 221 11.17 2.38 -25.39
CA GLY A 221 11.25 1.33 -26.40
C GLY A 221 10.10 0.33 -26.42
N ASP A 222 9.23 0.33 -25.43
CA ASP A 222 8.07 -0.55 -25.42
C ASP A 222 7.05 -0.16 -26.48
N ALA A 223 6.51 -1.16 -27.18
CA ALA A 223 5.36 -0.98 -28.05
C ALA A 223 4.09 -0.93 -27.20
N VAL A 224 3.23 0.04 -27.48
CA VAL A 224 1.97 0.25 -26.77
C VAL A 224 0.80 0.32 -27.73
N GLU A 225 -0.32 -0.23 -27.29
CA GLU A 225 -1.59 -0.16 -28.01
C GLU A 225 -2.51 0.89 -27.38
N ARG A 226 -3.40 1.46 -28.17
CA ARG A 226 -4.42 2.38 -27.67
C ARG A 226 -5.24 1.77 -26.55
N GLY A 227 -5.33 2.47 -25.41
CA GLY A 227 -6.02 1.99 -24.22
C GLY A 227 -5.18 1.11 -23.31
N GLN A 228 -3.90 0.86 -23.62
CA GLN A 228 -2.96 0.21 -22.72
C GLN A 228 -2.61 1.13 -21.55
N LEU A 229 -2.59 0.59 -20.33
CA LEU A 229 -2.19 1.32 -19.13
C LEU A 229 -0.70 1.68 -19.21
N LEU A 230 -0.40 2.96 -19.04
CA LEU A 230 0.97 3.49 -19.10
C LEU A 230 1.55 3.74 -17.71
N PHE A 231 0.81 4.43 -16.87
CA PHE A 231 1.22 4.71 -15.50
C PHE A 231 0.00 5.02 -14.62
N GLU A 232 0.24 4.97 -13.31
CA GLU A 232 -0.74 5.32 -12.28
C GLU A 232 -0.24 6.50 -11.46
N THR A 233 -1.14 7.38 -11.06
CA THR A 233 -0.84 8.51 -10.19
C THR A 233 -1.78 8.54 -9.00
N VAL A 234 -1.33 9.22 -7.92
CA VAL A 234 -2.09 9.47 -6.70
C VAL A 234 -2.10 10.94 -6.36
N GLU A 235 -3.06 11.37 -5.55
CA GLU A 235 -3.14 12.74 -5.09
C GLU A 235 -2.04 13.06 -4.06
N GLY A 236 -1.49 14.26 -4.14
CA GLY A 236 -0.48 14.75 -3.21
C GLY A 236 0.94 14.35 -3.60
N THR A 237 1.86 14.45 -2.62
CA THR A 237 3.28 14.11 -2.79
C THR A 237 3.59 12.78 -2.16
N LEU A 238 4.28 11.92 -2.91
CA LEU A 238 4.86 10.70 -2.38
C LEU A 238 6.22 11.02 -1.71
N ASP A 239 6.52 10.29 -0.62
CA ASP A 239 7.89 10.25 -0.13
C ASP A 239 8.68 9.32 -1.04
N GLY A 240 9.85 9.73 -1.48
CA GLY A 240 10.66 9.04 -2.48
C GLY A 240 11.15 7.62 -2.10
N LEU A 241 10.64 7.07 -1.01
CA LEU A 241 10.89 5.71 -0.54
C LEU A 241 9.66 4.79 -0.63
N TYR A 242 8.50 5.30 -1.09
CA TYR A 242 7.31 4.47 -1.21
C TYR A 242 7.38 3.61 -2.47
N ALA A 243 7.44 2.29 -2.28
CA ALA A 243 7.38 1.32 -3.37
C ALA A 243 5.93 1.21 -3.89
N GLY A 244 5.69 1.82 -5.01
CA GLY A 244 4.48 2.05 -5.76
C GLY A 244 3.35 1.05 -5.82
N GLU A 245 2.70 0.74 -4.70
CA GLU A 245 1.49 -0.07 -4.69
C GLU A 245 0.30 0.72 -4.15
N SER A 246 -0.88 0.50 -4.74
CA SER A 246 -2.13 1.10 -4.28
C SER A 246 -2.68 0.45 -3.00
N THR A 247 -2.25 -0.78 -2.72
CA THR A 247 -2.58 -1.51 -1.49
C THR A 247 -1.58 -1.17 -0.40
N ILE A 248 -2.09 -0.76 0.74
CA ILE A 248 -1.30 -0.34 1.89
C ILE A 248 -1.19 -1.55 2.84
N PRO A 249 0.03 -2.08 3.03
CA PRO A 249 0.26 -3.14 3.98
C PRO A 249 0.34 -2.59 5.41
N SER A 250 0.07 -3.44 6.38
CA SER A 250 0.38 -3.15 7.79
C SER A 250 1.89 -3.22 8.03
N ASP A 251 2.42 -2.28 8.76
CA ASP A 251 3.77 -2.30 9.34
C ASP A 251 3.78 -2.81 10.79
N LEU A 252 2.60 -3.14 11.32
CA LEU A 252 2.38 -3.59 12.69
C LEU A 252 1.80 -5.00 12.73
N SER A 253 2.14 -5.75 13.78
CA SER A 253 1.49 -7.01 14.14
C SER A 253 0.76 -6.87 15.47
N GLY A 254 -0.51 -7.27 15.52
CA GLY A 254 -1.31 -7.13 16.74
C GLY A 254 -2.80 -7.30 16.50
N ILE A 255 -3.59 -6.72 17.39
CA ILE A 255 -5.04 -6.74 17.38
C ILE A 255 -5.56 -5.39 16.89
N VAL A 256 -6.42 -5.38 15.89
CA VAL A 256 -7.06 -4.15 15.40
C VAL A 256 -7.96 -3.57 16.47
N ALA A 257 -7.60 -2.39 17.00
CA ALA A 257 -8.37 -1.66 17.99
C ALA A 257 -9.59 -0.96 17.37
N SER A 258 -9.36 -0.26 16.24
CA SER A 258 -10.38 0.41 15.45
C SER A 258 -10.01 0.46 13.97
N VAL A 259 -11.03 0.59 13.14
CA VAL A 259 -10.90 0.92 11.72
C VAL A 259 -11.41 2.34 11.54
N ASP A 260 -10.49 3.26 11.21
CA ASP A 260 -10.74 4.70 11.25
C ASP A 260 -11.24 5.26 9.90
N VAL A 261 -11.30 4.39 8.89
CA VAL A 261 -11.73 4.73 7.52
C VAL A 261 -12.80 3.77 7.00
N GLN A 262 -13.53 4.22 5.98
CA GLN A 262 -14.55 3.41 5.31
C GLN A 262 -14.32 3.43 3.79
N ASN A 263 -14.78 2.36 3.12
CA ASN A 263 -14.77 2.31 1.67
C ASN A 263 -15.53 3.50 1.06
N GLY A 264 -14.91 4.20 0.12
CA GLY A 264 -15.42 5.41 -0.50
C GLY A 264 -15.08 6.72 0.24
N ALA A 265 -14.44 6.65 1.41
CA ALA A 265 -13.97 7.85 2.10
C ALA A 265 -12.74 8.44 1.42
N SER A 266 -12.66 9.77 1.38
CA SER A 266 -11.45 10.48 0.97
C SER A 266 -10.52 10.64 2.17
N VAL A 267 -9.27 10.27 2.01
CA VAL A 267 -8.21 10.42 3.01
C VAL A 267 -7.09 11.30 2.47
N THR A 268 -6.41 11.97 3.39
CA THR A 268 -5.18 12.70 3.08
C THR A 268 -3.97 11.86 3.50
N LYS A 269 -2.78 12.22 3.02
CA LYS A 269 -1.53 11.65 3.51
C LYS A 269 -1.47 11.76 5.04
N ASP A 270 -0.92 10.75 5.70
CA ASP A 270 -0.78 10.59 7.16
C ASP A 270 -2.10 10.41 7.92
N ALA A 271 -3.25 10.28 7.24
CA ALA A 271 -4.51 9.91 7.89
C ALA A 271 -4.42 8.48 8.48
N ASN A 272 -4.96 8.30 9.68
CA ASN A 272 -5.04 6.98 10.29
C ASN A 272 -6.02 6.10 9.49
N LEU A 273 -5.59 4.90 9.12
CA LEU A 273 -6.42 3.89 8.46
C LEU A 273 -6.99 2.91 9.47
N ILE A 274 -6.13 2.37 10.31
CA ILE A 274 -6.47 1.50 11.42
C ILE A 274 -5.62 1.85 12.64
N THR A 275 -6.15 1.57 13.81
CA THR A 275 -5.39 1.59 15.07
C THR A 275 -5.20 0.14 15.52
N VAL A 276 -4.00 -0.21 15.94
CA VAL A 276 -3.58 -1.56 16.31
C VAL A 276 -3.04 -1.54 17.73
N TYR A 277 -3.35 -2.54 18.53
CA TYR A 277 -2.67 -2.89 19.76
C TYR A 277 -1.56 -3.86 19.44
N PRO A 278 -0.29 -3.43 19.37
CA PRO A 278 0.83 -4.33 19.05
C PRO A 278 0.99 -5.42 20.11
N PHE A 279 1.33 -6.64 19.70
CA PHE A 279 1.58 -7.73 20.63
C PHE A 279 2.69 -7.39 21.63
N GLU A 280 3.69 -6.63 21.21
CA GLU A 280 4.82 -6.18 22.04
C GLU A 280 4.41 -5.20 23.15
N GLN A 281 3.23 -4.57 23.02
CA GLN A 281 2.68 -3.62 23.99
C GLN A 281 1.52 -4.21 24.80
N LEU A 282 1.22 -5.51 24.64
CA LEU A 282 0.27 -6.18 25.51
C LEU A 282 0.89 -6.41 26.88
N GLN A 283 0.11 -6.15 27.91
CA GLN A 283 0.50 -6.29 29.31
C GLN A 283 -0.58 -7.04 30.07
N VAL A 284 -0.22 -7.63 31.21
CA VAL A 284 -1.21 -8.09 32.20
C VAL A 284 -1.32 -7.01 33.27
N GLU A 285 -2.54 -6.49 33.44
CA GLU A 285 -2.88 -5.66 34.60
C GLU A 285 -3.33 -6.58 35.73
N ALA A 286 -2.44 -6.78 36.72
CA ALA A 286 -2.70 -7.58 37.90
C ALA A 286 -3.19 -6.72 39.08
N GLN A 287 -4.15 -7.25 39.84
CA GLN A 287 -4.73 -6.56 41.00
C GLN A 287 -3.93 -6.90 42.26
N VAL A 288 -3.23 -5.92 42.81
CA VAL A 288 -2.42 -6.04 44.01
C VAL A 288 -3.19 -5.47 45.20
N ASN A 289 -3.46 -6.30 46.21
CA ASN A 289 -4.09 -5.84 47.43
C ASN A 289 -3.12 -4.93 48.22
N VAL A 290 -3.65 -3.99 48.99
CA VAL A 290 -2.83 -3.09 49.84
C VAL A 290 -1.89 -3.87 50.78
N LEU A 291 -2.29 -5.06 51.23
CA LEU A 291 -1.48 -5.89 52.13
C LEU A 291 -0.28 -6.55 51.40
N ASP A 292 -0.39 -6.75 50.09
CA ASP A 292 0.59 -7.44 49.26
C ASP A 292 1.55 -6.49 48.54
N LEU A 293 1.32 -5.14 48.65
CA LEU A 293 2.17 -4.12 48.03
C LEU A 293 3.63 -4.16 48.47
N GLY A 294 3.91 -4.70 49.67
CA GLY A 294 5.27 -4.83 50.20
C GLY A 294 6.01 -6.06 49.67
N ALA A 295 5.29 -6.95 48.98
CA ALA A 295 5.84 -8.21 48.45
C ALA A 295 6.15 -8.16 46.97
N ILE A 296 5.70 -7.11 46.22
CA ILE A 296 5.86 -6.95 44.77
C ILE A 296 6.57 -5.63 44.46
N HIS A 297 7.56 -5.68 43.60
CA HIS A 297 8.37 -4.52 43.20
C HIS A 297 8.52 -4.45 41.69
N GLU A 298 8.80 -3.26 41.18
CA GLU A 298 9.18 -3.07 39.77
C GLU A 298 10.49 -3.84 39.49
N GLY A 299 10.49 -4.60 38.42
CA GLY A 299 11.59 -5.47 38.02
C GLY A 299 11.46 -6.93 38.49
N ASP A 300 10.48 -7.26 39.31
CA ASP A 300 10.26 -8.63 39.78
C ASP A 300 9.88 -9.54 38.60
N ALA A 301 10.48 -10.72 38.55
CA ALA A 301 10.14 -11.78 37.60
C ALA A 301 8.88 -12.52 38.04
N VAL A 302 7.97 -12.70 37.12
CA VAL A 302 6.68 -13.36 37.34
C VAL A 302 6.43 -14.46 36.32
N GLU A 303 5.58 -15.41 36.67
CA GLU A 303 4.99 -16.37 35.76
C GLU A 303 3.51 -16.06 35.58
N ILE A 304 3.07 -15.97 34.32
CA ILE A 304 1.69 -15.64 33.95
C ILE A 304 1.05 -16.92 33.43
N GLU A 305 -0.08 -17.29 34.00
CA GLU A 305 -0.87 -18.45 33.59
C GLU A 305 -2.21 -17.98 33.01
N PHE A 306 -2.48 -18.45 31.78
CA PHE A 306 -3.79 -18.25 31.14
C PHE A 306 -4.58 -19.55 31.13
N ASP A 307 -5.81 -19.50 31.62
CA ASP A 307 -6.76 -20.61 31.57
C ASP A 307 -7.43 -20.63 30.18
N LEU A 308 -6.70 -21.17 29.20
CA LEU A 308 -7.14 -21.26 27.82
C LEU A 308 -7.88 -22.57 27.50
N ASP A 309 -7.49 -23.66 28.16
CA ASP A 309 -8.03 -24.99 27.99
C ASP A 309 -7.67 -25.81 29.24
N PRO A 310 -8.62 -26.54 29.86
CA PRO A 310 -8.36 -27.35 31.02
C PRO A 310 -7.21 -28.37 30.85
N ASP A 311 -6.90 -28.74 29.61
CA ASP A 311 -5.85 -29.71 29.29
C ASP A 311 -4.52 -29.06 28.83
N SER A 312 -4.45 -27.71 28.69
CA SER A 312 -3.24 -27.00 28.24
C SER A 312 -3.11 -25.61 28.88
N LEU A 313 -2.66 -25.58 30.13
CA LEU A 313 -2.21 -24.36 30.79
C LEU A 313 -1.01 -23.79 30.03
N ARG A 314 -1.12 -22.60 29.48
CA ARG A 314 0.01 -21.88 28.89
C ARG A 314 0.58 -20.93 29.92
N ARG A 315 1.88 -21.01 30.10
CA ARG A 315 2.65 -20.16 31.00
C ARG A 315 3.60 -19.28 30.23
N TYR A 316 3.61 -18.02 30.61
CA TYR A 316 4.49 -17.00 30.01
C TYR A 316 5.37 -16.42 31.13
N GLU A 317 6.60 -16.11 30.77
CA GLU A 317 7.45 -15.34 31.66
C GLU A 317 7.17 -13.86 31.48
N GLY A 318 7.07 -13.13 32.57
CA GLY A 318 6.83 -11.70 32.58
C GLY A 318 7.70 -10.97 33.60
N VAL A 319 7.68 -9.64 33.52
CA VAL A 319 8.37 -8.75 34.43
C VAL A 319 7.41 -7.66 34.85
N VAL A 320 7.38 -7.33 36.15
CA VAL A 320 6.64 -6.20 36.67
C VAL A 320 7.27 -4.90 36.15
N GLU A 321 6.61 -4.22 35.24
CA GLU A 321 7.10 -2.99 34.62
C GLU A 321 6.84 -1.76 35.51
N SER A 322 5.63 -1.70 36.07
CA SER A 322 5.27 -0.60 36.96
C SER A 322 4.10 -0.99 37.86
N ILE A 323 3.99 -0.29 39.00
CA ILE A 323 2.87 -0.40 39.93
C ILE A 323 2.20 0.97 40.05
N SER A 324 0.89 1.01 39.81
CA SER A 324 0.12 2.26 39.87
C SER A 324 0.11 2.85 41.28
N TYR A 325 0.31 4.16 41.41
CA TYR A 325 0.12 4.90 42.67
C TYR A 325 -1.36 5.26 42.92
N LEU A 326 -2.23 4.98 41.97
CA LEU A 326 -3.67 5.22 42.13
C LEU A 326 -4.38 3.91 42.44
N SER A 327 -5.13 3.89 43.54
CA SER A 327 -5.96 2.75 43.88
C SER A 327 -7.25 2.74 43.05
N SER A 328 -7.65 1.55 42.59
CA SER A 328 -8.92 1.27 41.94
C SER A 328 -9.85 0.52 42.92
N GLY A 329 -11.16 0.37 42.56
CA GLY A 329 -12.14 -0.31 43.38
C GLY A 329 -12.94 0.61 44.31
N GLU A 330 -14.00 0.09 44.91
CA GLU A 330 -14.94 0.82 45.78
C GLU A 330 -14.90 0.30 47.20
N GLY A 331 -15.06 1.21 48.16
CA GLY A 331 -15.19 0.85 49.59
C GLY A 331 -13.94 0.19 50.17
N ASN A 332 -14.07 -1.00 50.74
CA ASN A 332 -12.96 -1.76 51.35
C ASN A 332 -12.22 -2.68 50.36
N GLN A 333 -12.70 -2.75 49.14
CA GLN A 333 -12.04 -3.54 48.08
C GLN A 333 -11.17 -2.64 47.17
N LYS A 334 -10.19 -2.02 47.79
CA LYS A 334 -9.18 -1.22 47.04
C LYS A 334 -8.02 -2.09 46.66
N TYR A 335 -7.60 -1.98 45.43
CA TYR A 335 -6.40 -2.62 44.86
C TYR A 335 -5.59 -1.60 44.07
N TYR A 336 -4.35 -1.93 43.84
CA TYR A 336 -3.44 -1.21 42.95
C TYR A 336 -3.15 -2.07 41.74
N SER A 337 -3.02 -1.47 40.58
CA SER A 337 -2.70 -2.19 39.34
C SER A 337 -1.19 -2.34 39.20
N ALA A 338 -0.70 -3.55 39.05
CA ALA A 338 0.64 -3.85 38.59
C ALA A 338 0.57 -4.21 37.11
N TYR A 339 1.36 -3.51 36.30
CA TYR A 339 1.47 -3.75 34.86
C TYR A 339 2.68 -4.62 34.58
N ILE A 340 2.44 -5.74 33.92
CA ILE A 340 3.42 -6.80 33.69
C ILE A 340 3.61 -6.97 32.20
N SER A 341 4.83 -6.72 31.74
CA SER A 341 5.23 -6.97 30.36
C SER A 341 5.57 -8.44 30.16
N PHE A 342 5.21 -8.98 29.00
CA PHE A 342 5.50 -10.35 28.59
C PHE A 342 5.52 -10.49 27.07
N ALA A 343 6.07 -11.56 26.53
CA ALA A 343 6.06 -11.84 25.10
C ALA A 343 4.72 -12.47 24.69
N ALA A 344 3.76 -11.62 24.30
CA ALA A 344 2.46 -12.07 23.82
C ALA A 344 2.55 -12.66 22.42
N ASP A 345 1.73 -13.67 22.14
CA ASP A 345 1.58 -14.29 20.81
C ASP A 345 0.12 -14.21 20.32
N GLU A 346 -0.17 -14.79 19.15
CA GLU A 346 -1.49 -14.79 18.51
C GLU A 346 -2.60 -15.49 19.30
N HIS A 347 -2.27 -16.22 20.39
CA HIS A 347 -3.23 -16.90 21.25
C HIS A 347 -3.75 -15.99 22.37
N VAL A 348 -3.01 -14.92 22.67
CA VAL A 348 -3.37 -13.94 23.70
C VAL A 348 -4.40 -12.95 23.17
N ARG A 349 -5.44 -12.70 23.94
CA ARG A 349 -6.51 -11.78 23.59
C ARG A 349 -6.73 -10.73 24.68
N LEU A 350 -7.08 -9.53 24.28
CA LEU A 350 -7.45 -8.48 25.21
C LEU A 350 -8.65 -8.89 26.08
N GLY A 351 -8.56 -8.57 27.37
CA GLY A 351 -9.57 -8.93 28.37
C GLY A 351 -9.49 -10.38 28.84
N MET A 352 -8.51 -11.17 28.39
CA MET A 352 -8.31 -12.54 28.84
C MET A 352 -7.88 -12.55 30.29
N PRO A 353 -8.54 -13.35 31.17
CA PRO A 353 -8.13 -13.46 32.55
C PRO A 353 -6.80 -14.18 32.67
N ALA A 354 -5.97 -13.75 33.62
CA ALA A 354 -4.67 -14.30 33.91
C ALA A 354 -4.46 -14.43 35.41
N ILE A 355 -3.68 -15.42 35.82
CA ILE A 355 -3.15 -15.53 37.17
C ILE A 355 -1.63 -15.28 37.08
N VAL A 356 -1.15 -14.38 37.92
CA VAL A 356 0.25 -13.99 37.97
C VAL A 356 0.85 -14.51 39.26
N TYR A 357 1.91 -15.32 39.14
CA TYR A 357 2.68 -15.88 40.24
C TYR A 357 4.02 -15.15 40.37
N LEU A 358 4.31 -14.63 41.57
CA LEU A 358 5.60 -14.04 41.85
C LEU A 358 6.64 -15.17 41.96
N LYS A 359 7.73 -15.09 41.18
CA LYS A 359 8.84 -16.02 41.37
C LYS A 359 9.60 -15.58 42.61
N ASP A 360 9.75 -16.49 43.61
CA ASP A 360 10.60 -16.23 44.76
C ASP A 360 11.97 -15.79 44.27
N GLY A 361 12.38 -14.59 44.60
CA GLY A 361 13.71 -14.07 44.28
C GLY A 361 14.74 -15.01 44.90
N ALA A 362 15.68 -15.48 44.09
CA ALA A 362 16.88 -16.12 44.62
C ALA A 362 17.47 -15.15 45.65
N GLU A 363 17.54 -15.59 46.93
CA GLU A 363 18.16 -14.86 48.01
C GLU A 363 19.45 -14.24 47.50
N ASP A 364 19.57 -12.92 47.63
CA ASP A 364 20.82 -12.18 47.44
C ASP A 364 21.92 -12.93 48.18
N ALA A 365 22.90 -13.46 47.45
CA ALA A 365 24.13 -13.98 48.00
C ALA A 365 24.79 -12.80 48.76
N VAL A 366 24.52 -12.72 50.04
CA VAL A 366 25.28 -11.86 50.96
C VAL A 366 26.71 -12.28 50.87
N GLU A 367 27.51 -11.60 50.08
CA GLU A 367 28.96 -11.61 50.11
C GLU A 367 29.39 -11.13 51.49
N THR A 368 29.60 -12.07 52.42
CA THR A 368 30.29 -11.80 53.67
C THR A 368 31.74 -11.41 53.35
N VAL A 369 31.97 -10.12 53.28
CA VAL A 369 33.33 -9.56 53.39
C VAL A 369 33.80 -9.83 54.79
N THR A 370 34.65 -10.84 54.96
CA THR A 370 35.48 -11.06 56.17
C THR A 370 36.71 -10.14 56.06
N GLU A 371 36.91 -9.36 57.10
CA GLU A 371 38.10 -8.52 57.38
C GLU A 371 39.44 -9.30 57.29
#